data_38f63e37197d314961d8d7702c1a3d54
#
_entry.id   38f63e37197d314961d8d7702c1a3d54
#
_cell.length_a   1.000
_cell.length_b   1.000
_cell.length_c   1.000
_cell.angle_alpha   90.00
_cell.angle_beta   90.00
_cell.angle_gamma   90.00
#
_symmetry.space_group_name_H-M   'P 1'
#
loop_
_entity.id
_entity.type
_entity.pdbx_description
1 polymer ?
#
loop_
_entity_poly.entity_id
_entity_poly.type
_entity_poly.pdbx_seq_one_letter_code
_entity_poly.pdbx_strand_id
1 'polypeptide(L)'
;MTWWNRRNTKAITMLVKQIAALTAMLTVLSCAGCATSSPNDNEQSQSSDSSQTHEQVKKSAEQSIDGAHLRDNESLYKVYDDSGVETMYLTVSRGNSSEGTDHSWSEINQYSVDDYAAMGVDRYKVNGLLQVGDEQGPVSGELGFGESAPNATVQIRGQSSSKNEQKNYKIELKSGKGKWRGQRTIALNKHMGEGLRFRNKMAYDLIKGIDQMMGLRTQFVHLYVKDETSGSDSFDDYGLYTQVEQLNKTALQVHGLD
;
A
#
# COMPACT_ATOMS: atom_id res chain seq x y z
N MET A 1 20.15 36.40 -14.16
CA MET A 1 20.76 35.12 -13.69
C MET A 1 21.22 35.13 -12.25
N THR A 2 20.80 36.05 -11.37
CA THR A 2 21.36 36.24 -10.01
C THR A 2 20.34 36.06 -8.88
N TRP A 3 19.06 35.85 -9.15
CA TRP A 3 18.05 35.79 -8.10
C TRP A 3 17.72 34.36 -7.66
N TRP A 4 17.93 33.38 -8.54
CA TRP A 4 17.66 31.95 -8.27
C TRP A 4 18.75 31.30 -7.39
N ASN A 5 19.97 31.82 -7.42
CA ASN A 5 21.11 31.26 -6.66
C ASN A 5 21.07 31.60 -5.17
N ARG A 6 20.45 32.71 -4.73
CA ARG A 6 20.43 33.13 -3.31
C ARG A 6 19.41 32.37 -2.46
N ARG A 7 18.34 31.83 -3.04
CA ARG A 7 17.35 31.04 -2.28
C ARG A 7 17.86 29.63 -1.98
N ASN A 8 18.53 29.00 -2.91
CA ASN A 8 19.06 27.65 -2.72
C ASN A 8 20.20 27.62 -1.68
N THR A 9 21.06 28.64 -1.62
CA THR A 9 22.15 28.69 -0.63
C THR A 9 21.62 28.79 0.80
N LYS A 10 20.54 29.53 1.03
CA LYS A 10 19.93 29.64 2.39
C LYS A 10 19.24 28.33 2.80
N ALA A 11 18.58 27.63 1.88
CA ALA A 11 17.93 26.34 2.18
C ALA A 11 18.97 25.24 2.51
N ILE A 12 20.08 25.20 1.76
CA ILE A 12 21.17 24.26 2.01
C ILE A 12 21.86 24.56 3.36
N THR A 13 22.07 25.84 3.68
CA THR A 13 22.68 26.24 4.97
C THR A 13 21.78 25.92 6.16
N MET A 14 20.46 26.02 6.04
CA MET A 14 19.52 25.59 7.07
C MET A 14 19.50 24.06 7.24
N LEU A 15 19.53 23.31 6.16
CA LEU A 15 19.56 21.84 6.20
C LEU A 15 20.84 21.31 6.87
N VAL A 16 22.00 21.89 6.55
CA VAL A 16 23.28 21.53 7.17
C VAL A 16 23.31 21.84 8.67
N LYS A 17 22.72 22.95 9.11
CA LYS A 17 22.59 23.28 10.55
C LYS A 17 21.66 22.33 11.29
N GLN A 18 20.59 21.83 10.67
CA GLN A 18 19.70 20.85 11.29
C GLN A 18 20.35 19.47 11.43
N ILE A 19 21.14 19.03 10.44
CA ILE A 19 21.90 17.78 10.50
C ILE A 19 22.98 17.84 11.59
N ALA A 20 23.68 18.97 11.74
CA ALA A 20 24.69 19.16 12.79
C ALA A 20 24.08 19.17 14.20
N ALA A 21 22.86 19.69 14.38
CA ALA A 21 22.17 19.66 15.66
C ALA A 21 21.70 18.24 16.05
N LEU A 22 21.29 17.41 15.06
CA LEU A 22 20.88 16.02 15.31
C LEU A 22 22.07 15.14 15.72
N THR A 23 23.26 15.35 15.13
CA THR A 23 24.47 14.58 15.45
C THR A 23 25.00 14.93 16.86
N ALA A 24 24.86 16.16 17.31
CA ALA A 24 25.27 16.57 18.65
C ALA A 24 24.37 15.99 19.76
N MET A 25 23.10 15.69 19.45
CA MET A 25 22.16 15.12 20.41
C MET A 25 22.33 13.60 20.59
N LEU A 26 22.91 12.90 19.62
CA LEU A 26 23.17 11.46 19.72
C LEU A 26 24.43 11.10 20.52
N THR A 27 25.36 12.04 20.71
CA THR A 27 26.62 11.81 21.44
C THR A 27 26.52 12.01 22.95
N VAL A 28 25.42 12.56 23.48
CA VAL A 28 25.25 12.80 24.92
C VAL A 28 24.57 11.62 25.67
N LEU A 29 24.05 10.61 24.96
CA LEU A 29 23.32 9.50 25.57
C LEU A 29 24.18 8.23 25.85
N SER A 30 25.50 8.26 25.63
CA SER A 30 26.35 7.07 25.78
C SER A 30 27.36 7.12 26.94
N CYS A 31 27.24 8.06 27.88
CA CYS A 31 28.13 8.14 29.06
C CYS A 31 27.37 8.38 30.37
N ALA A 32 26.61 7.37 30.83
CA ALA A 32 26.19 7.32 32.23
C ALA A 32 25.97 5.86 32.63
N GLY A 33 27.01 5.26 33.17
CA GLY A 33 26.91 3.91 33.72
C GLY A 33 28.26 3.29 34.11
N CYS A 34 28.96 3.85 35.10
CA CYS A 34 29.95 3.10 35.86
C CYS A 34 30.28 3.76 37.22
N ALA A 35 30.32 2.94 38.21
CA ALA A 35 30.91 3.08 39.54
C ALA A 35 29.87 3.34 40.65
N THR A 36 29.86 2.61 41.81
CA THR A 36 30.89 2.02 42.62
C THR A 36 30.32 1.07 43.69
N SER A 37 30.96 -0.01 43.92
CA SER A 37 31.67 -0.57 45.11
C SER A 37 30.84 -1.18 46.25
N SER A 38 31.26 -2.39 46.55
CA SER A 38 31.03 -3.28 47.71
C SER A 38 31.49 -2.68 49.07
N PRO A 39 31.36 -3.32 50.24
CA PRO A 39 31.21 -4.77 50.48
C PRO A 39 30.36 -5.23 51.71
N ASN A 40 30.29 -6.59 51.91
CA ASN A 40 30.06 -7.38 53.13
C ASN A 40 28.63 -7.51 53.68
N ASP A 41 28.16 -8.64 54.13
CA ASP A 41 28.59 -9.96 54.61
C ASP A 41 27.42 -10.95 54.61
N ASN A 42 27.78 -12.25 54.44
CA ASN A 42 27.14 -13.46 54.95
C ASN A 42 25.60 -13.61 54.96
N GLU A 43 25.07 -14.60 54.25
CA GLU A 43 24.69 -15.88 54.81
C GLU A 43 24.23 -16.87 53.72
N GLN A 44 24.64 -18.10 53.97
CA GLN A 44 24.43 -19.35 53.27
C GLN A 44 22.93 -19.73 53.18
N SER A 45 22.45 -20.12 52.01
CA SER A 45 21.87 -21.44 51.71
C SER A 45 20.78 -21.39 50.64
N GLN A 46 20.81 -22.43 49.82
CA GLN A 46 19.82 -22.83 48.80
C GLN A 46 19.92 -22.18 47.42
N SER A 47 20.96 -22.60 46.69
CA SER A 47 20.97 -22.60 45.24
C SER A 47 20.55 -23.97 44.74
N SER A 48 19.32 -24.12 44.27
CA SER A 48 18.93 -25.14 43.28
C SER A 48 17.46 -24.94 42.97
N ASP A 49 17.12 -24.05 42.05
CA ASP A 49 15.93 -24.17 41.19
C ASP A 49 15.72 -23.04 40.13
N SER A 50 16.61 -22.05 40.07
CA SER A 50 16.40 -20.94 39.14
C SER A 50 17.01 -21.17 37.74
N SER A 51 17.96 -22.07 37.59
CA SER A 51 18.63 -22.37 36.33
C SER A 51 17.78 -23.21 35.37
N GLN A 52 17.00 -24.15 35.92
CA GLN A 52 16.12 -24.99 35.07
C GLN A 52 14.89 -24.25 34.55
N THR A 53 14.38 -23.30 35.31
CA THR A 53 13.23 -22.51 34.90
C THR A 53 13.55 -21.51 33.73
N HIS A 54 14.78 -20.94 33.80
CA HIS A 54 15.24 -20.04 32.71
C HIS A 54 15.58 -20.79 31.42
N GLU A 55 16.08 -22.00 31.50
CA GLU A 55 16.39 -22.81 30.33
C GLU A 55 15.12 -23.42 29.68
N GLN A 56 14.14 -23.81 30.50
CA GLN A 56 12.84 -24.25 30.00
C GLN A 56 12.02 -23.09 29.38
N VAL A 57 12.04 -21.90 29.95
CA VAL A 57 11.39 -20.70 29.36
C VAL A 57 12.10 -20.29 28.08
N LYS A 58 13.45 -20.39 28.02
CA LYS A 58 14.19 -20.14 26.79
C LYS A 58 13.88 -21.19 25.71
N LYS A 59 13.83 -22.47 26.06
CA LYS A 59 13.49 -23.56 25.16
C LYS A 59 12.03 -23.50 24.69
N SER A 60 11.08 -23.11 25.51
CA SER A 60 9.69 -22.91 25.13
C SER A 60 9.51 -21.62 24.29
N ALA A 61 10.30 -20.56 24.54
CA ALA A 61 10.32 -19.37 23.69
C ALA A 61 10.99 -19.66 22.33
N GLU A 62 12.05 -20.46 22.25
CA GLU A 62 12.66 -20.88 21.00
C GLU A 62 11.78 -21.88 20.22
N GLN A 63 10.96 -22.71 20.89
CA GLN A 63 9.99 -23.58 20.23
C GLN A 63 8.74 -22.85 19.76
N SER A 64 8.39 -21.68 20.32
CA SER A 64 7.28 -20.85 19.87
C SER A 64 7.63 -19.92 18.71
N ILE A 65 8.91 -19.82 18.33
CA ILE A 65 9.41 -19.10 17.15
C ILE A 65 9.83 -20.12 16.06
N ASP A 66 9.24 -21.30 16.04
CA ASP A 66 9.31 -22.12 14.83
C ASP A 66 8.42 -21.42 13.80
N GLY A 67 9.06 -20.67 12.91
CA GLY A 67 8.43 -19.78 11.92
C GLY A 67 7.53 -20.47 10.88
N ALA A 68 7.07 -21.70 11.19
CA ALA A 68 6.10 -22.42 10.39
C ALA A 68 4.77 -21.65 10.22
N HIS A 69 4.43 -20.80 11.17
CA HIS A 69 3.22 -19.95 11.13
C HIS A 69 3.40 -18.63 10.37
N LEU A 70 4.64 -18.29 10.00
CA LEU A 70 4.96 -17.06 9.28
C LEU A 70 5.39 -17.31 7.82
N ARG A 71 5.24 -18.54 7.32
CA ARG A 71 5.55 -18.84 5.92
C ARG A 71 4.40 -18.41 5.03
N ASP A 72 4.72 -17.51 4.13
CA ASP A 72 3.84 -17.09 3.06
C ASP A 72 3.47 -18.28 2.15
N ASN A 73 2.27 -18.27 1.62
CA ASN A 73 1.82 -19.24 0.64
C ASN A 73 2.38 -18.90 -0.76
N GLU A 74 3.60 -19.32 -1.03
CA GLU A 74 4.29 -19.06 -2.29
C GLU A 74 3.52 -19.56 -3.54
N SER A 75 2.66 -20.57 -3.40
CA SER A 75 1.86 -21.07 -4.51
C SER A 75 0.92 -19.99 -5.08
N LEU A 76 0.55 -19.02 -4.24
CA LEU A 76 -0.32 -17.91 -4.60
C LEU A 76 0.27 -17.05 -5.75
N TYR A 77 1.59 -16.91 -5.78
CA TYR A 77 2.29 -16.13 -6.82
C TYR A 77 2.37 -16.84 -8.19
N LYS A 78 2.05 -18.14 -8.22
CA LYS A 78 2.10 -18.97 -9.43
C LYS A 78 0.72 -19.19 -10.05
N VAL A 79 -0.35 -18.78 -9.37
CA VAL A 79 -1.73 -19.00 -9.83
C VAL A 79 -2.06 -18.16 -11.06
N TYR A 80 -1.48 -16.96 -11.14
CA TYR A 80 -1.71 -16.02 -12.23
C TYR A 80 -0.38 -15.57 -12.82
N ASP A 81 -0.30 -15.51 -14.15
CA ASP A 81 0.83 -14.87 -14.82
C ASP A 81 0.79 -13.35 -14.57
N ASP A 82 1.82 -12.82 -13.94
CA ASP A 82 1.98 -11.40 -13.63
C ASP A 82 3.08 -10.73 -14.46
N SER A 83 3.61 -11.41 -15.47
CA SER A 83 4.67 -10.92 -16.35
C SER A 83 4.18 -9.91 -17.40
N GLY A 84 2.91 -10.00 -17.78
CA GLY A 84 2.29 -9.15 -18.78
C GLY A 84 1.67 -7.85 -18.23
N VAL A 85 0.95 -7.15 -19.08
CA VAL A 85 0.14 -5.98 -18.75
C VAL A 85 -1.33 -6.34 -18.95
N GLU A 86 -2.13 -6.21 -17.89
CA GLU A 86 -3.58 -6.38 -17.98
C GLU A 86 -4.23 -5.09 -18.44
N THR A 87 -5.27 -5.16 -19.23
CA THR A 87 -6.03 -3.98 -19.63
C THR A 87 -7.33 -3.90 -18.83
N MET A 88 -7.58 -2.72 -18.26
CA MET A 88 -8.80 -2.44 -17.50
C MET A 88 -9.52 -1.23 -18.06
N TYR A 89 -10.82 -1.38 -18.22
CA TYR A 89 -11.77 -0.33 -18.63
C TYR A 89 -12.62 0.04 -17.44
N LEU A 90 -12.59 1.31 -17.07
CA LEU A 90 -13.35 1.86 -15.94
C LEU A 90 -14.31 2.93 -16.45
N THR A 91 -15.59 2.62 -16.49
CA THR A 91 -16.62 3.63 -16.70
C THR A 91 -17.06 4.18 -15.36
N VAL A 92 -16.94 5.49 -15.14
CA VAL A 92 -17.33 6.15 -13.89
C VAL A 92 -18.61 6.94 -14.07
N SER A 93 -19.49 6.85 -13.08
CA SER A 93 -20.79 7.53 -13.09
C SER A 93 -21.15 8.05 -11.69
N ARG A 94 -22.04 9.05 -11.61
CA ARG A 94 -22.58 9.47 -10.32
C ARG A 94 -23.49 8.37 -9.79
N GLY A 95 -23.33 8.08 -8.51
CA GLY A 95 -24.22 7.19 -7.76
C GLY A 95 -25.25 7.98 -6.96
N ASN A 96 -25.39 7.58 -5.69
CA ASN A 96 -26.33 8.21 -4.77
C ASN A 96 -25.62 8.63 -3.48
N SER A 97 -26.21 9.62 -2.79
CA SER A 97 -25.66 10.15 -1.53
C SER A 97 -25.73 9.19 -0.37
N SER A 98 -26.66 8.22 -0.38
CA SER A 98 -26.73 7.20 0.68
C SER A 98 -25.53 6.24 0.67
N GLU A 99 -24.91 6.04 -0.50
CA GLU A 99 -23.66 5.28 -0.66
C GLU A 99 -22.42 6.19 -0.65
N GLY A 100 -22.59 7.50 -0.59
CA GLY A 100 -21.52 8.49 -0.71
C GLY A 100 -20.85 8.47 -2.07
N THR A 101 -21.58 8.14 -3.14
CA THR A 101 -21.06 7.98 -4.51
C THR A 101 -21.63 9.00 -5.48
N ASP A 102 -22.27 10.05 -5.00
CA ASP A 102 -22.92 11.11 -5.76
C ASP A 102 -21.97 12.21 -6.31
N HIS A 103 -20.68 11.98 -6.19
CA HIS A 103 -19.64 12.89 -6.67
C HIS A 103 -19.31 12.68 -8.16
N SER A 104 -18.65 13.68 -8.76
CA SER A 104 -18.10 13.57 -10.12
C SER A 104 -16.67 13.03 -10.10
N TRP A 105 -16.22 12.58 -11.27
CA TRP A 105 -14.82 12.16 -11.45
C TRP A 105 -13.84 13.31 -11.23
N SER A 106 -14.20 14.53 -11.68
CA SER A 106 -13.37 15.71 -11.42
C SER A 106 -13.27 16.03 -9.94
N GLU A 107 -14.35 15.92 -9.16
CA GLU A 107 -14.34 16.18 -7.70
C GLU A 107 -13.42 15.21 -6.97
N ILE A 108 -13.47 13.90 -7.26
CA ILE A 108 -12.58 12.96 -6.59
C ILE A 108 -11.10 13.13 -6.95
N ASN A 109 -10.81 13.69 -8.13
CA ASN A 109 -9.45 13.96 -8.57
C ASN A 109 -8.91 15.33 -8.13
N GLN A 110 -9.80 16.24 -7.71
CA GLN A 110 -9.44 17.60 -7.33
C GLN A 110 -8.75 17.64 -5.94
N TYR A 111 -9.26 16.90 -4.98
CA TYR A 111 -8.88 17.02 -3.59
C TYR A 111 -7.81 15.99 -3.17
N SER A 112 -6.87 16.44 -2.33
CA SER A 112 -5.92 15.58 -1.64
C SER A 112 -6.50 15.08 -0.32
N VAL A 113 -5.80 14.15 0.34
CA VAL A 113 -6.18 13.69 1.68
C VAL A 113 -6.15 14.81 2.71
N ASP A 114 -5.22 15.76 2.57
CA ASP A 114 -5.14 16.90 3.49
C ASP A 114 -6.34 17.85 3.29
N ASP A 115 -6.81 18.00 2.05
CA ASP A 115 -8.02 18.78 1.75
C ASP A 115 -9.27 18.14 2.38
N TYR A 116 -9.45 16.81 2.26
CA TYR A 116 -10.53 16.09 2.93
C TYR A 116 -10.48 16.23 4.46
N ALA A 117 -9.27 16.15 5.03
CA ALA A 117 -9.08 16.35 6.48
C ALA A 117 -9.44 17.79 6.90
N ALA A 118 -9.06 18.79 6.11
CA ALA A 118 -9.40 20.19 6.38
C ALA A 118 -10.90 20.47 6.26
N MET A 119 -11.58 19.81 5.34
CA MET A 119 -13.04 19.88 5.18
C MET A 119 -13.81 19.07 6.24
N GLY A 120 -13.15 18.18 6.97
CA GLY A 120 -13.79 17.29 7.95
C GLY A 120 -14.71 16.25 7.32
N VAL A 121 -14.41 15.81 6.09
CA VAL A 121 -15.23 14.83 5.34
C VAL A 121 -14.39 13.62 4.91
N ASP A 122 -15.07 12.51 4.69
CA ASP A 122 -14.48 11.33 4.08
C ASP A 122 -14.10 11.58 2.61
N ARG A 123 -13.16 10.77 2.09
CA ARG A 123 -12.81 10.82 0.66
C ARG A 123 -14.02 10.53 -0.20
N TYR A 124 -14.27 11.40 -1.13
CA TYR A 124 -15.35 11.26 -2.11
C TYR A 124 -15.19 10.00 -2.95
N LYS A 125 -16.32 9.44 -3.33
CA LYS A 125 -16.42 8.25 -4.17
C LYS A 125 -17.32 8.50 -5.37
N VAL A 126 -17.12 7.69 -6.39
CA VAL A 126 -18.03 7.58 -7.54
C VAL A 126 -18.38 6.11 -7.74
N ASN A 127 -19.49 5.85 -8.43
CA ASN A 127 -19.76 4.54 -8.97
C ASN A 127 -18.80 4.23 -10.12
N GLY A 128 -18.44 2.95 -10.28
CA GLY A 128 -17.62 2.46 -11.37
C GLY A 128 -18.16 1.16 -11.94
N LEU A 129 -18.09 1.01 -13.25
CA LEU A 129 -18.15 -0.27 -13.92
C LEU A 129 -16.72 -0.62 -14.33
N LEU A 130 -16.15 -1.59 -13.64
CA LEU A 130 -14.82 -2.12 -13.96
C LEU A 130 -14.97 -3.36 -14.85
N GLN A 131 -14.28 -3.33 -15.99
CA GLN A 131 -14.22 -4.42 -16.95
C GLN A 131 -12.77 -4.75 -17.25
N VAL A 132 -12.46 -6.04 -17.37
CA VAL A 132 -11.13 -6.51 -17.77
C VAL A 132 -11.20 -6.95 -19.24
N GLY A 133 -10.14 -6.69 -19.98
CA GLY A 133 -10.08 -6.99 -21.40
C GLY A 133 -8.68 -6.88 -22.00
N ASP A 134 -8.65 -6.63 -23.28
CA ASP A 134 -7.44 -6.41 -24.05
C ASP A 134 -7.47 -5.04 -24.76
N GLU A 135 -6.58 -4.81 -25.72
CA GLU A 135 -6.53 -3.54 -26.48
C GLU A 135 -7.78 -3.27 -27.32
N GLN A 136 -8.59 -4.28 -27.61
CA GLN A 136 -9.82 -4.16 -28.41
C GLN A 136 -11.05 -3.90 -27.54
N GLY A 137 -10.97 -4.11 -26.22
CA GLY A 137 -12.08 -3.88 -25.30
C GLY A 137 -12.26 -4.97 -24.26
N PRO A 138 -13.39 -4.96 -23.51
CA PRO A 138 -13.71 -5.99 -22.53
C PRO A 138 -13.85 -7.38 -23.18
N VAL A 139 -13.24 -8.41 -22.57
CA VAL A 139 -13.17 -9.79 -23.10
C VAL A 139 -14.18 -10.71 -22.42
N SER A 140 -14.79 -11.58 -23.20
CA SER A 140 -15.77 -12.56 -22.70
C SER A 140 -15.15 -13.51 -21.69
N GLY A 141 -15.83 -13.71 -20.56
CA GLY A 141 -15.37 -14.51 -19.44
C GLY A 141 -14.57 -13.75 -18.39
N GLU A 142 -14.13 -12.52 -18.70
CA GLU A 142 -13.42 -11.67 -17.76
C GLU A 142 -14.39 -10.83 -16.91
N LEU A 143 -13.86 -10.23 -15.83
CA LEU A 143 -14.64 -9.41 -14.92
C LEU A 143 -15.41 -8.30 -15.63
N GLY A 144 -16.70 -8.19 -15.35
CA GLY A 144 -17.57 -7.13 -15.84
C GLY A 144 -17.98 -7.24 -17.30
N PHE A 145 -17.58 -8.30 -18.03
CA PHE A 145 -17.99 -8.47 -19.42
C PHE A 145 -19.51 -8.53 -19.56
N GLY A 146 -20.06 -7.71 -20.48
CA GLY A 146 -21.50 -7.64 -20.73
C GLY A 146 -22.31 -6.92 -19.63
N GLU A 147 -21.66 -6.46 -18.55
CA GLU A 147 -22.33 -5.64 -17.55
C GLU A 147 -22.48 -4.19 -18.07
N SER A 148 -23.60 -3.55 -17.71
CA SER A 148 -23.88 -2.14 -17.99
C SER A 148 -24.13 -1.32 -16.72
N ALA A 149 -24.32 -2.00 -15.58
CA ALA A 149 -24.52 -1.36 -14.29
C ALA A 149 -23.22 -1.31 -13.49
N PRO A 150 -23.02 -0.29 -12.65
CA PRO A 150 -21.84 -0.18 -11.80
C PRO A 150 -21.63 -1.40 -10.92
N ASN A 151 -20.45 -2.00 -10.99
CA ASN A 151 -20.04 -3.16 -10.20
C ASN A 151 -19.03 -2.81 -9.10
N ALA A 152 -18.60 -1.55 -9.01
CA ALA A 152 -17.59 -1.08 -8.09
C ALA A 152 -17.88 0.33 -7.56
N THR A 153 -17.15 0.71 -6.51
CA THR A 153 -16.95 2.10 -6.09
C THR A 153 -15.50 2.48 -6.28
N VAL A 154 -15.24 3.74 -6.61
CA VAL A 154 -13.90 4.26 -6.91
C VAL A 154 -13.61 5.50 -6.08
N GLN A 155 -12.42 5.57 -5.51
CA GLN A 155 -11.90 6.74 -4.81
C GLN A 155 -10.40 6.88 -5.03
N ILE A 156 -9.85 8.05 -4.77
CA ILE A 156 -8.39 8.23 -4.73
C ILE A 156 -7.80 7.47 -3.52
N ARG A 157 -6.53 7.06 -3.65
CA ARG A 157 -5.79 6.43 -2.56
C ARG A 157 -4.42 7.07 -2.35
N GLY A 158 -3.81 6.70 -1.21
CA GLY A 158 -2.48 7.19 -0.79
C GLY A 158 -2.60 8.44 0.08
N GLN A 159 -1.52 8.75 0.79
CA GLN A 159 -1.38 9.94 1.62
C GLN A 159 -0.68 11.03 0.79
N SER A 160 0.63 11.00 0.68
CA SER A 160 1.41 11.98 -0.08
C SER A 160 1.08 11.96 -1.57
N SER A 161 0.85 10.77 -2.15
CA SER A 161 0.53 10.62 -3.58
C SER A 161 -0.84 11.18 -3.97
N SER A 162 -1.74 11.45 -3.01
CA SER A 162 -3.01 12.13 -3.29
C SER A 162 -2.83 13.57 -3.78
N LYS A 163 -1.67 14.17 -3.56
CA LYS A 163 -1.29 15.50 -4.05
C LYS A 163 -0.78 15.52 -5.49
N ASN A 164 -0.48 14.36 -6.06
CA ASN A 164 0.01 14.26 -7.42
C ASN A 164 -1.08 14.62 -8.43
N GLU A 165 -0.68 15.09 -9.60
CA GLU A 165 -1.58 15.37 -10.71
C GLU A 165 -2.32 14.11 -11.18
N GLN A 166 -1.57 13.03 -11.44
CA GLN A 166 -2.15 11.73 -11.72
C GLN A 166 -2.31 10.94 -10.41
N LYS A 167 -3.54 10.57 -10.12
CA LYS A 167 -3.92 9.93 -8.85
C LYS A 167 -3.67 8.43 -8.84
N ASN A 168 -3.52 7.89 -7.65
CA ASN A 168 -3.70 6.48 -7.39
C ASN A 168 -5.16 6.22 -7.07
N TYR A 169 -5.68 5.05 -7.45
CA TYR A 169 -7.08 4.70 -7.25
C TYR A 169 -7.25 3.46 -6.39
N LYS A 170 -8.30 3.45 -5.58
CA LYS A 170 -8.86 2.27 -4.94
C LYS A 170 -10.20 1.98 -5.61
N ILE A 171 -10.30 0.83 -6.26
CA ILE A 171 -11.52 0.32 -6.86
C ILE A 171 -11.99 -0.84 -5.99
N GLU A 172 -13.20 -0.76 -5.45
CA GLU A 172 -13.76 -1.76 -4.56
C GLU A 172 -15.01 -2.37 -5.19
N LEU A 173 -14.92 -3.64 -5.59
CA LEU A 173 -16.03 -4.38 -6.17
C LEU A 173 -17.17 -4.53 -5.16
N LYS A 174 -18.38 -4.23 -5.58
CA LYS A 174 -19.58 -4.36 -4.76
C LYS A 174 -19.82 -5.83 -4.38
N SER A 175 -20.51 -6.07 -3.27
CA SER A 175 -20.84 -7.43 -2.83
C SER A 175 -21.64 -8.15 -3.92
N GLY A 176 -21.28 -9.40 -4.21
CA GLY A 176 -21.94 -10.19 -5.25
C GLY A 176 -21.53 -9.87 -6.70
N LYS A 177 -20.64 -8.89 -6.92
CA LYS A 177 -20.18 -8.47 -8.25
C LYS A 177 -18.85 -9.11 -8.68
N GLY A 178 -18.53 -10.27 -8.11
CA GLY A 178 -17.33 -11.02 -8.46
C GLY A 178 -16.07 -10.57 -7.71
N LYS A 179 -14.96 -11.09 -8.20
CA LYS A 179 -13.60 -10.79 -7.73
C LYS A 179 -12.68 -10.83 -8.96
N TRP A 180 -11.68 -9.97 -8.96
CA TRP A 180 -10.59 -10.08 -9.91
C TRP A 180 -9.40 -10.79 -9.26
N ARG A 181 -8.99 -11.94 -9.77
CA ARG A 181 -7.91 -12.77 -9.21
C ARG A 181 -8.05 -13.00 -7.70
N GLY A 182 -9.30 -13.25 -7.26
CA GLY A 182 -9.63 -13.45 -5.85
C GLY A 182 -9.72 -12.19 -5.00
N GLN A 183 -9.43 -11.02 -5.55
CA GLN A 183 -9.43 -9.73 -4.84
C GLN A 183 -10.72 -8.95 -5.11
N ARG A 184 -11.31 -8.36 -4.06
CA ARG A 184 -12.42 -7.40 -4.17
C ARG A 184 -11.94 -5.95 -4.21
N THR A 185 -10.78 -5.68 -3.65
CA THR A 185 -10.17 -4.36 -3.64
C THR A 185 -8.98 -4.35 -4.58
N ILE A 186 -9.06 -3.52 -5.60
CA ILE A 186 -8.03 -3.34 -6.62
C ILE A 186 -7.39 -1.98 -6.38
N ALA A 187 -6.13 -1.99 -6.00
CA ALA A 187 -5.38 -0.79 -5.67
C ALA A 187 -4.41 -0.48 -6.80
N LEU A 188 -4.62 0.62 -7.50
CA LEU A 188 -3.83 1.06 -8.64
C LEU A 188 -2.89 2.21 -8.24
N ASN A 189 -1.59 2.00 -8.39
CA ASN A 189 -0.55 2.97 -8.09
C ASN A 189 0.07 3.53 -9.38
N LYS A 190 0.07 4.85 -9.53
CA LYS A 190 0.57 5.54 -10.74
C LYS A 190 2.09 5.80 -10.73
N HIS A 191 2.69 5.91 -9.56
CA HIS A 191 4.13 6.18 -9.38
C HIS A 191 4.67 7.40 -10.14
N MET A 192 4.09 8.56 -9.92
CA MET A 192 4.47 9.82 -10.59
C MET A 192 5.94 10.23 -10.37
N GLY A 193 6.55 9.84 -9.26
CA GLY A 193 7.95 10.14 -8.95
C GLY A 193 8.99 9.25 -9.66
N GLU A 194 8.55 8.35 -10.54
CA GLU A 194 9.41 7.38 -11.21
C GLU A 194 9.09 7.29 -12.71
N GLY A 195 10.07 7.63 -13.55
CA GLY A 195 9.88 7.70 -15.01
C GLY A 195 9.57 6.34 -15.66
N LEU A 196 10.16 5.26 -15.18
CA LEU A 196 10.00 3.91 -15.77
C LEU A 196 8.82 3.11 -15.19
N ARG A 197 8.28 3.55 -14.03
CA ARG A 197 7.08 3.01 -13.37
C ARG A 197 7.10 1.52 -13.02
N PHE A 198 8.28 0.89 -12.95
CA PHE A 198 8.40 -0.53 -12.63
C PHE A 198 8.98 -0.83 -11.25
N ARG A 199 9.64 0.12 -10.57
CA ARG A 199 10.33 -0.11 -9.29
C ARG A 199 9.41 -0.67 -8.22
N ASN A 200 8.14 -0.23 -8.20
CA ASN A 200 7.19 -0.70 -7.21
C ASN A 200 6.91 -2.20 -7.39
N LYS A 201 6.61 -2.64 -8.62
CA LYS A 201 6.42 -4.06 -8.92
C LYS A 201 7.69 -4.84 -8.62
N MET A 202 8.85 -4.37 -9.09
CA MET A 202 10.13 -5.03 -8.86
C MET A 202 10.43 -5.22 -7.36
N ALA A 203 10.15 -4.22 -6.52
CA ALA A 203 10.37 -4.34 -5.08
C ALA A 203 9.48 -5.44 -4.46
N TYR A 204 8.20 -5.50 -4.84
CA TYR A 204 7.31 -6.56 -4.38
C TYR A 204 7.72 -7.94 -4.92
N ASP A 205 8.17 -8.03 -6.17
CA ASP A 205 8.62 -9.29 -6.76
C ASP A 205 9.88 -9.83 -6.08
N LEU A 206 10.79 -8.95 -5.66
CA LEU A 206 11.96 -9.33 -4.86
C LEU A 206 11.55 -9.86 -3.48
N ILE A 207 10.56 -9.24 -2.83
CA ILE A 207 10.08 -9.68 -1.50
C ILE A 207 9.44 -11.07 -1.58
N LYS A 208 8.76 -11.42 -2.67
CA LYS A 208 8.16 -12.75 -2.87
C LYS A 208 9.16 -13.91 -2.80
N GLY A 209 10.43 -13.64 -3.05
CA GLY A 209 11.52 -14.62 -2.96
C GLY A 209 12.27 -14.64 -1.63
N ILE A 210 11.84 -13.91 -0.61
CA ILE A 210 12.49 -13.84 0.70
C ILE A 210 11.70 -14.69 1.69
N ASP A 211 12.33 -15.74 2.22
CA ASP A 211 11.74 -16.59 3.24
C ASP A 211 11.28 -15.75 4.45
N GLN A 212 10.16 -16.14 5.03
CA GLN A 212 9.56 -15.50 6.21
C GLN A 212 9.09 -14.05 6.00
N MET A 213 9.03 -13.58 4.75
CA MET A 213 8.41 -12.31 4.40
C MET A 213 7.16 -12.55 3.55
N MET A 214 6.07 -11.89 3.90
CA MET A 214 4.88 -11.85 3.07
C MET A 214 5.10 -10.86 1.91
N GLY A 215 5.10 -11.35 0.68
CA GLY A 215 4.98 -10.51 -0.49
C GLY A 215 3.53 -10.07 -0.74
N LEU A 216 3.34 -9.12 -1.62
CA LEU A 216 2.02 -8.78 -2.15
C LEU A 216 1.96 -9.13 -3.63
N ARG A 217 0.82 -9.66 -4.08
CA ARG A 217 0.59 -9.87 -5.51
C ARG A 217 0.55 -8.53 -6.22
N THR A 218 1.21 -8.46 -7.35
CA THR A 218 1.30 -7.24 -8.16
C THR A 218 1.06 -7.56 -9.62
N GLN A 219 0.51 -6.61 -10.35
CA GLN A 219 0.28 -6.71 -11.79
C GLN A 219 0.45 -5.34 -12.45
N PHE A 220 1.03 -5.30 -13.64
CA PHE A 220 0.91 -4.11 -14.46
C PHE A 220 -0.48 -4.04 -15.08
N VAL A 221 -1.06 -2.85 -15.02
CA VAL A 221 -2.40 -2.57 -15.54
C VAL A 221 -2.34 -1.33 -16.43
N HIS A 222 -2.82 -1.44 -17.66
CA HIS A 222 -3.15 -0.32 -18.52
C HIS A 222 -4.60 0.06 -18.24
N LEU A 223 -4.82 1.28 -17.79
CA LEU A 223 -6.14 1.77 -17.38
C LEU A 223 -6.70 2.73 -18.42
N TYR A 224 -7.91 2.44 -18.89
CA TYR A 224 -8.75 3.35 -19.67
C TYR A 224 -9.93 3.80 -18.81
N VAL A 225 -10.25 5.09 -18.83
CA VAL A 225 -11.36 5.65 -18.05
C VAL A 225 -12.34 6.38 -18.95
N LYS A 226 -13.63 6.05 -18.81
CA LYS A 226 -14.73 6.80 -19.41
C LYS A 226 -15.47 7.57 -18.31
N ASP A 227 -15.47 8.90 -18.40
CA ASP A 227 -16.11 9.77 -17.40
C ASP A 227 -17.53 10.17 -17.81
N GLU A 228 -18.51 9.34 -17.49
CA GLU A 228 -19.92 9.68 -17.71
C GLU A 228 -20.42 10.81 -16.79
N THR A 229 -19.67 11.15 -15.71
CA THR A 229 -20.05 12.27 -14.85
C THR A 229 -19.88 13.63 -15.53
N SER A 230 -19.02 13.70 -16.54
CA SER A 230 -18.85 14.86 -17.42
C SER A 230 -19.59 14.74 -18.75
N GLY A 231 -20.26 13.61 -19.00
CA GLY A 231 -20.96 13.31 -20.24
C GLY A 231 -20.06 12.77 -21.36
N SER A 232 -18.85 12.28 -21.02
CA SER A 232 -17.99 11.61 -22.00
C SER A 232 -18.57 10.24 -22.39
N ASP A 233 -18.51 9.92 -23.68
CA ASP A 233 -18.90 8.62 -24.25
C ASP A 233 -17.69 7.80 -24.76
N SER A 234 -16.47 8.32 -24.60
CA SER A 234 -15.22 7.68 -25.00
C SER A 234 -14.32 7.38 -23.81
N PHE A 235 -13.41 6.43 -24.00
CA PHE A 235 -12.36 6.11 -23.04
C PHE A 235 -11.13 6.97 -23.28
N ASP A 236 -10.63 7.60 -22.21
CA ASP A 236 -9.34 8.27 -22.16
C ASP A 236 -8.28 7.32 -21.67
N ASP A 237 -7.07 7.39 -22.24
CA ASP A 237 -5.93 6.59 -21.83
C ASP A 237 -5.28 7.17 -20.58
N TYR A 238 -5.41 6.47 -19.45
CA TYR A 238 -4.77 6.81 -18.19
C TYR A 238 -3.39 6.17 -18.05
N GLY A 239 -2.98 5.33 -19.00
CA GLY A 239 -1.67 4.68 -19.08
C GLY A 239 -1.40 3.65 -18.00
N LEU A 240 -0.12 3.37 -17.79
CA LEU A 240 0.34 2.28 -16.94
C LEU A 240 0.20 2.59 -15.44
N TYR A 241 -0.33 1.61 -14.71
CA TYR A 241 -0.39 1.51 -13.25
C TYR A 241 0.28 0.22 -12.78
N THR A 242 0.72 0.19 -11.52
CA THR A 242 0.96 -1.06 -10.81
C THR A 242 -0.24 -1.34 -9.90
N GLN A 243 -0.95 -2.42 -10.18
CA GLN A 243 -1.90 -2.97 -9.21
C GLN A 243 -1.10 -3.64 -8.09
N VAL A 244 -1.47 -3.35 -6.85
CA VAL A 244 -0.87 -3.96 -5.66
C VAL A 244 -2.00 -4.56 -4.83
N GLU A 245 -1.82 -5.80 -4.37
CA GLU A 245 -2.77 -6.43 -3.47
C GLU A 245 -3.03 -5.57 -2.24
N GLN A 246 -4.30 -5.39 -1.90
CA GLN A 246 -4.66 -4.63 -0.71
C GLN A 246 -4.44 -5.50 0.53
N LEU A 247 -3.48 -5.11 1.37
CA LEU A 247 -3.26 -5.79 2.65
C LEU A 247 -4.50 -5.60 3.55
N ASN A 248 -5.23 -6.68 3.75
CA ASN A 248 -6.41 -6.77 4.60
C ASN A 248 -6.57 -8.20 5.11
N LYS A 249 -7.61 -8.48 5.91
CA LYS A 249 -7.86 -9.82 6.44
C LYS A 249 -7.93 -10.89 5.34
N THR A 250 -8.57 -10.62 4.21
CA THR A 250 -8.64 -11.57 3.09
C THR A 250 -7.25 -11.84 2.50
N ALA A 251 -6.39 -10.84 2.39
CA ALA A 251 -5.03 -11.04 1.94
C ALA A 251 -4.25 -11.95 2.92
N LEU A 252 -4.33 -11.68 4.23
CA LEU A 252 -3.69 -12.54 5.24
C LEU A 252 -4.17 -13.98 5.14
N GLN A 253 -5.48 -14.20 4.99
CA GLN A 253 -6.07 -15.54 4.88
C GLN A 253 -5.56 -16.31 3.65
N VAL A 254 -5.51 -15.68 2.47
CA VAL A 254 -5.04 -16.35 1.26
C VAL A 254 -3.53 -16.60 1.28
N HIS A 255 -2.79 -15.78 2.04
CA HIS A 255 -1.36 -15.98 2.31
C HIS A 255 -1.09 -17.01 3.42
N GLY A 256 -2.12 -17.53 4.09
CA GLY A 256 -1.96 -18.51 5.17
C GLY A 256 -1.48 -17.94 6.49
N LEU A 257 -1.69 -16.65 6.72
CA LEU A 257 -1.20 -15.90 7.87
C LEU A 257 -2.33 -15.46 8.84
N ASP A 258 -3.49 -16.12 8.81
CA ASP A 258 -4.66 -15.82 9.67
C ASP A 258 -4.74 -16.77 10.88
#